data_1863f0c4bfa8e42a7efd4036898c9abb
#
_entry.id   1863f0c4bfa8e42a7efd4036898c9abb
#
_cell.length_a   1.000
_cell.length_b   1.000
_cell.length_c   1.000
_cell.angle_alpha   90.00
_cell.angle_beta   90.00
_cell.angle_gamma   90.00
#
_symmetry.space_group_name_H-M   'P 1'
#
loop_
_entity.id
_entity.type
_entity.pdbx_description
1 polymer ?
#
loop_
_entity_poly.entity_id
_entity_poly.type
_entity_poly.pdbx_seq_one_letter_code
_entity_poly.pdbx_strand_id
1 'polypeptide(L)'
;MNIADAQIMEWEEDGLIISSRYQEKIAADGINSAKSLGERNYEKDFIFYSKLFEGIHFNDNISILDIGCGKGDLLAFINKYYPEVRVDKYLGLDIVASFIDVAQSNYPQYEFKMHNFVSKKFLPEEYFEIVVANGVLISRVRNYRDYIEYFVEKMLTCSSRHILFNLIAEVDSYSENYINYREIGRSTTFSKQVLESILKKLDNISYNIAEQQIFPDATDMFIRIDI
;
A
#
# COMPACT_ATOMS: atom_id res chain seq x y z
N MET A 1 -11.04 -16.73 3.79
CA MET A 1 -11.86 -16.43 5.02
C MET A 1 -13.24 -15.94 4.62
N ASN A 2 -14.31 -16.39 5.28
CA ASN A 2 -15.65 -15.88 4.99
C ASN A 2 -15.93 -14.65 5.90
N ILE A 3 -15.47 -13.48 5.45
CA ILE A 3 -15.68 -12.22 6.18
C ILE A 3 -17.12 -11.75 5.97
N ALA A 4 -17.81 -11.41 7.06
CA ALA A 4 -19.16 -10.88 7.01
C ALA A 4 -19.21 -9.55 6.25
N ASP A 5 -20.27 -9.32 5.47
CA ASP A 5 -20.48 -8.08 4.73
C ASP A 5 -20.44 -6.85 5.64
N ALA A 6 -20.97 -6.97 6.86
CA ALA A 6 -20.93 -5.91 7.85
C ALA A 6 -19.50 -5.46 8.21
N GLN A 7 -18.56 -6.40 8.29
CA GLN A 7 -17.16 -6.07 8.59
C GLN A 7 -16.47 -5.35 7.44
N ILE A 8 -16.80 -5.71 6.20
CA ILE A 8 -16.28 -4.99 5.03
C ILE A 8 -16.85 -3.57 4.98
N MET A 9 -18.13 -3.40 5.28
CA MET A 9 -18.73 -2.06 5.40
C MET A 9 -18.06 -1.21 6.47
N GLU A 10 -17.72 -1.78 7.63
CA GLU A 10 -16.93 -1.08 8.65
C GLU A 10 -15.57 -0.60 8.12
N TRP A 11 -14.87 -1.41 7.35
CA TRP A 11 -13.59 -1.02 6.73
C TRP A 11 -13.74 0.02 5.62
N GLU A 12 -14.86 -0.01 4.88
CA GLU A 12 -15.20 1.06 3.92
C GLU A 12 -15.44 2.39 4.65
N GLU A 13 -16.14 2.39 5.79
CA GLU A 13 -16.32 3.57 6.65
C GLU A 13 -14.98 4.07 7.22
N ASP A 14 -14.11 3.17 7.70
CA ASP A 14 -12.77 3.51 8.17
C ASP A 14 -11.95 4.17 7.06
N GLY A 15 -12.11 3.70 5.81
CA GLY A 15 -11.53 4.31 4.63
C GLY A 15 -11.96 5.76 4.42
N LEU A 16 -13.22 6.11 4.72
CA LEU A 16 -13.71 7.49 4.65
C LEU A 16 -13.03 8.38 5.71
N ILE A 17 -12.82 7.86 6.92
CA ILE A 17 -12.10 8.58 7.98
C ILE A 17 -10.64 8.82 7.55
N ILE A 18 -9.99 7.81 6.99
CA ILE A 18 -8.61 7.91 6.48
C ILE A 18 -8.55 8.95 5.36
N SER A 19 -9.46 8.90 4.38
CA SER A 19 -9.52 9.86 3.27
C SER A 19 -9.70 11.29 3.76
N SER A 20 -10.61 11.52 4.72
CA SER A 20 -10.83 12.84 5.32
C SER A 20 -9.56 13.43 5.93
N ARG A 21 -8.75 12.62 6.60
CA ARG A 21 -7.47 13.04 7.18
C ARG A 21 -6.43 13.43 6.13
N TYR A 22 -6.39 12.72 5.00
CA TYR A 22 -5.54 13.14 3.89
C TYR A 22 -6.01 14.45 3.26
N GLN A 23 -7.32 14.68 3.16
CA GLN A 23 -7.87 15.96 2.70
C GLN A 23 -7.49 17.11 3.65
N GLU A 24 -7.49 16.89 4.96
CA GLU A 24 -7.00 17.89 5.94
C GLU A 24 -5.50 18.21 5.73
N LYS A 25 -4.66 17.19 5.47
CA LYS A 25 -3.24 17.42 5.16
C LYS A 25 -3.05 18.20 3.85
N ILE A 26 -3.84 17.85 2.82
CA ILE A 26 -3.83 18.58 1.54
C ILE A 26 -4.21 20.04 1.75
N ALA A 27 -5.23 20.32 2.57
CA ALA A 27 -5.65 21.67 2.88
C ALA A 27 -4.58 22.46 3.66
N ALA A 28 -3.85 21.80 4.55
CA ALA A 28 -2.82 22.41 5.38
C ALA A 28 -1.49 22.64 4.62
N ASP A 29 -1.04 21.66 3.85
CA ASP A 29 0.31 21.63 3.28
C ASP A 29 0.33 21.80 1.74
N GLY A 30 -0.84 21.74 1.09
CA GLY A 30 -1.00 21.77 -0.37
C GLY A 30 -0.79 20.40 -1.03
N ILE A 31 -1.52 20.15 -2.13
CA ILE A 31 -1.54 18.85 -2.84
C ILE A 31 -0.15 18.44 -3.36
N ASN A 32 0.69 19.41 -3.73
CA ASN A 32 2.02 19.15 -4.28
C ASN A 32 3.09 18.86 -3.20
N SER A 33 2.77 19.07 -1.94
CA SER A 33 3.69 18.76 -0.84
C SER A 33 3.83 17.25 -0.63
N ALA A 34 5.02 16.78 -0.25
CA ALA A 34 5.25 15.40 0.23
C ALA A 34 4.41 15.13 1.49
N LYS A 35 4.25 16.13 2.35
CA LYS A 35 3.44 16.03 3.57
C LYS A 35 1.97 15.73 3.31
N SER A 36 1.42 16.07 2.13
CA SER A 36 0.06 15.72 1.75
C SER A 36 -0.19 14.21 1.72
N LEU A 37 0.83 13.42 1.37
CA LEU A 37 0.82 11.95 1.43
C LEU A 37 1.22 11.41 2.82
N GLY A 38 1.55 12.29 3.76
CA GLY A 38 2.06 11.90 5.08
C GLY A 38 3.56 11.61 5.10
N GLU A 39 4.25 11.93 4.03
CA GLU A 39 5.67 11.68 3.85
C GLU A 39 6.52 12.73 4.57
N ARG A 40 7.69 12.31 5.04
CA ARG A 40 8.62 13.20 5.72
C ARG A 40 9.64 13.83 4.78
N ASN A 41 9.99 13.12 3.69
CA ASN A 41 11.01 13.54 2.72
C ASN A 41 10.89 12.71 1.45
N TYR A 42 10.76 13.35 0.28
CA TYR A 42 10.69 12.69 -1.04
C TYR A 42 11.81 11.71 -1.34
N GLU A 43 13.05 11.97 -0.88
CA GLU A 43 14.15 11.06 -1.11
C GLU A 43 13.97 9.72 -0.39
N LYS A 44 13.26 9.72 0.75
CA LYS A 44 13.00 8.50 1.52
C LYS A 44 11.85 7.67 0.98
N ASP A 45 10.94 8.25 0.21
CA ASP A 45 9.81 7.53 -0.38
C ASP A 45 10.29 6.50 -1.39
N PHE A 46 11.29 6.87 -2.18
CA PHE A 46 11.93 5.92 -3.10
C PHE A 46 12.72 4.81 -2.38
N ILE A 47 13.15 5.02 -1.13
CA ILE A 47 13.75 3.97 -0.31
C ILE A 47 12.72 2.87 -0.02
N PHE A 48 11.47 3.22 0.31
CA PHE A 48 10.42 2.24 0.54
C PHE A 48 10.16 1.39 -0.71
N TYR A 49 10.02 2.02 -1.87
CA TYR A 49 9.89 1.29 -3.14
C TYR A 49 11.13 0.46 -3.43
N SER A 50 12.35 0.99 -3.23
CA SER A 50 13.58 0.23 -3.43
C SER A 50 13.62 -1.04 -2.56
N LYS A 51 13.09 -0.98 -1.35
CA LYS A 51 13.01 -2.14 -0.45
C LYS A 51 11.93 -3.13 -0.86
N LEU A 52 10.76 -2.64 -1.29
CA LEU A 52 9.69 -3.50 -1.79
C LEU A 52 10.10 -4.25 -3.06
N PHE A 53 10.84 -3.60 -3.94
CA PHE A 53 11.28 -4.17 -5.21
C PHE A 53 12.66 -4.87 -5.15
N GLU A 54 13.29 -4.93 -3.98
CA GLU A 54 14.60 -5.59 -3.80
C GLU A 54 14.53 -7.07 -4.20
N GLY A 55 15.37 -7.47 -5.16
CA GLY A 55 15.42 -8.84 -5.68
C GLY A 55 14.26 -9.22 -6.62
N ILE A 56 13.45 -8.27 -7.06
CA ILE A 56 12.51 -8.49 -8.15
C ILE A 56 13.27 -8.43 -9.49
N HIS A 57 13.12 -9.47 -10.28
CA HIS A 57 13.58 -9.48 -11.67
C HIS A 57 12.38 -9.15 -12.57
N PHE A 58 12.44 -7.99 -13.19
CA PHE A 58 11.41 -7.57 -14.14
C PHE A 58 11.55 -8.31 -15.47
N ASN A 59 10.41 -8.66 -16.06
CA ASN A 59 10.35 -8.96 -17.49
C ASN A 59 10.42 -7.63 -18.27
N ASP A 60 10.61 -7.70 -19.58
CA ASP A 60 10.65 -6.50 -20.43
C ASP A 60 9.36 -5.68 -20.35
N ASN A 61 8.24 -6.35 -20.16
CA ASN A 61 6.90 -5.78 -20.01
C ASN A 61 6.26 -6.27 -18.72
N ILE A 62 5.64 -5.37 -17.96
CA ILE A 62 4.99 -5.71 -16.69
C ILE A 62 3.58 -5.09 -16.58
N SER A 63 2.73 -5.75 -15.80
CA SER A 63 1.43 -5.22 -15.39
C SER A 63 1.39 -5.02 -13.89
N ILE A 64 0.89 -3.84 -13.45
CA ILE A 64 0.91 -3.42 -12.04
C ILE A 64 -0.47 -2.99 -11.59
N LEU A 65 -0.91 -3.51 -10.44
CA LEU A 65 -1.97 -2.94 -9.62
C LEU A 65 -1.32 -2.23 -8.42
N ASP A 66 -1.48 -0.91 -8.35
CA ASP A 66 -0.95 -0.08 -7.27
C ASP A 66 -2.08 0.38 -6.35
N ILE A 67 -2.14 -0.20 -5.16
CA ILE A 67 -3.17 0.06 -4.16
C ILE A 67 -2.67 1.15 -3.22
N GLY A 68 -3.42 2.26 -3.11
CA GLY A 68 -2.97 3.48 -2.45
C GLY A 68 -1.93 4.21 -3.31
N CYS A 69 -2.19 4.34 -4.60
CA CYS A 69 -1.24 4.86 -5.59
C CYS A 69 -0.85 6.33 -5.38
N GLY A 70 -1.54 7.05 -4.50
CA GLY A 70 -1.30 8.46 -4.27
C GLY A 70 -1.34 9.27 -5.56
N LYS A 71 -0.28 10.00 -5.85
CA LYS A 71 -0.11 10.85 -7.05
C LYS A 71 0.59 10.12 -8.21
N GLY A 72 0.75 8.78 -8.12
CA GLY A 72 1.45 7.96 -9.11
C GLY A 72 2.97 7.84 -8.84
N ASP A 73 3.39 7.95 -7.59
CA ASP A 73 4.81 7.99 -7.22
C ASP A 73 5.57 6.69 -7.53
N LEU A 74 4.87 5.54 -7.55
CA LEU A 74 5.46 4.27 -8.01
C LEU A 74 5.91 4.35 -9.48
N LEU A 75 5.13 5.00 -10.35
CA LEU A 75 5.53 5.18 -11.75
C LEU A 75 6.76 6.09 -11.88
N ALA A 76 6.85 7.15 -11.05
CA ALA A 76 8.03 8.00 -10.98
C ALA A 76 9.27 7.20 -10.56
N PHE A 77 9.11 6.32 -9.56
CA PHE A 77 10.16 5.42 -9.10
C PHE A 77 10.62 4.46 -10.21
N ILE A 78 9.69 3.77 -10.87
CA ILE A 78 10.02 2.82 -11.95
C ILE A 78 10.73 3.54 -13.09
N ASN A 79 10.21 4.67 -13.56
CA ASN A 79 10.82 5.44 -14.64
C ASN A 79 12.25 5.91 -14.30
N LYS A 80 12.53 6.17 -13.03
CA LYS A 80 13.84 6.64 -12.57
C LYS A 80 14.87 5.53 -12.41
N TYR A 81 14.46 4.40 -11.82
CA TYR A 81 15.39 3.34 -11.38
C TYR A 81 15.37 2.12 -12.28
N TYR A 82 14.36 1.96 -13.12
CA TYR A 82 14.17 0.84 -14.06
C TYR A 82 13.72 1.35 -15.43
N PRO A 83 14.49 2.29 -16.04
CA PRO A 83 14.07 2.95 -17.29
C PRO A 83 13.92 1.99 -18.48
N GLU A 84 14.50 0.78 -18.39
CA GLU A 84 14.36 -0.29 -19.37
C GLU A 84 13.05 -1.08 -19.23
N VAL A 85 12.39 -0.99 -18.08
CA VAL A 85 11.14 -1.72 -17.81
C VAL A 85 9.96 -0.96 -18.41
N ARG A 86 9.20 -1.63 -19.25
CA ARG A 86 7.97 -1.10 -19.80
C ARG A 86 6.78 -1.54 -18.97
N VAL A 87 6.02 -0.58 -18.47
CA VAL A 87 4.73 -0.84 -17.84
C VAL A 87 3.65 -0.85 -18.91
N ASP A 88 3.21 -2.05 -19.33
CA ASP A 88 2.20 -2.19 -20.37
C ASP A 88 0.79 -1.94 -19.85
N LYS A 89 0.54 -2.32 -18.59
CA LYS A 89 -0.76 -2.13 -17.92
C LYS A 89 -0.52 -1.62 -16.50
N TYR A 90 -1.17 -0.54 -16.15
CA TYR A 90 -1.15 0.01 -14.79
C TYR A 90 -2.55 0.42 -14.38
N LEU A 91 -2.95 -0.02 -13.20
CA LEU A 91 -4.16 0.44 -12.53
C LEU A 91 -3.78 0.96 -11.14
N GLY A 92 -3.96 2.26 -10.93
CA GLY A 92 -3.80 2.91 -9.64
C GLY A 92 -5.14 3.04 -8.93
N LEU A 93 -5.21 2.61 -7.67
CA LEU A 93 -6.36 2.80 -6.79
C LEU A 93 -5.98 3.68 -5.61
N ASP A 94 -6.82 4.65 -5.29
CA ASP A 94 -6.71 5.43 -4.07
C ASP A 94 -8.10 5.82 -3.55
N ILE A 95 -8.22 6.08 -2.26
CA ILE A 95 -9.46 6.54 -1.62
C ILE A 95 -9.60 8.06 -1.60
N VAL A 96 -8.57 8.80 -2.02
CA VAL A 96 -8.51 10.26 -2.04
C VAL A 96 -8.64 10.77 -3.47
N ALA A 97 -9.80 11.32 -3.82
CA ALA A 97 -10.11 11.76 -5.19
C ALA A 97 -9.07 12.75 -5.76
N SER A 98 -8.63 13.72 -4.97
CA SER A 98 -7.65 14.71 -5.41
C SER A 98 -6.27 14.13 -5.74
N PHE A 99 -5.87 13.01 -5.13
CA PHE A 99 -4.65 12.29 -5.52
C PHE A 99 -4.84 11.62 -6.89
N ILE A 100 -5.99 11.02 -7.13
CA ILE A 100 -6.34 10.41 -8.42
C ILE A 100 -6.31 11.46 -9.55
N ASP A 101 -6.87 12.66 -9.31
CA ASP A 101 -6.84 13.74 -10.31
C ASP A 101 -5.41 14.13 -10.68
N VAL A 102 -4.51 14.22 -9.70
CA VAL A 102 -3.09 14.52 -9.92
C VAL A 102 -2.40 13.36 -10.65
N ALA A 103 -2.61 12.12 -10.22
CA ALA A 103 -2.03 10.94 -10.85
C ALA A 103 -2.44 10.81 -12.31
N GLN A 104 -3.74 10.99 -12.61
CA GLN A 104 -4.27 10.96 -13.97
C GLN A 104 -3.71 12.09 -14.84
N SER A 105 -3.48 13.27 -14.26
CA SER A 105 -2.83 14.38 -14.98
C SER A 105 -1.36 14.12 -15.28
N ASN A 106 -0.63 13.50 -14.34
CA ASN A 106 0.79 13.19 -14.49
C ASN A 106 1.02 12.03 -15.47
N TYR A 107 0.12 11.06 -15.50
CA TYR A 107 0.26 9.82 -16.27
C TYR A 107 -1.02 9.48 -17.05
N PRO A 108 -1.42 10.33 -18.04
CA PRO A 108 -2.70 10.18 -18.76
C PRO A 108 -2.82 8.88 -19.57
N GLN A 109 -1.71 8.18 -19.79
CA GLN A 109 -1.67 6.91 -20.52
C GLN A 109 -2.08 5.71 -19.67
N TYR A 110 -2.21 5.87 -18.34
CA TYR A 110 -2.57 4.81 -17.41
C TYR A 110 -3.94 5.06 -16.76
N GLU A 111 -4.49 4.02 -16.17
CA GLU A 111 -5.80 4.07 -15.51
C GLU A 111 -5.64 4.32 -14.01
N PHE A 112 -6.41 5.29 -13.49
CA PHE A 112 -6.50 5.59 -12.06
C PHE A 112 -7.96 5.65 -11.64
N LYS A 113 -8.29 5.05 -10.49
CA LYS A 113 -9.66 5.01 -9.96
C LYS A 113 -9.72 5.40 -8.50
N MET A 114 -10.62 6.30 -8.16
CA MET A 114 -11.00 6.49 -6.76
C MET A 114 -11.79 5.27 -6.29
N HIS A 115 -11.15 4.40 -5.54
CA HIS A 115 -11.77 3.17 -5.07
C HIS A 115 -11.15 2.66 -3.77
N ASN A 116 -11.99 2.15 -2.85
CA ASN A 116 -11.50 1.44 -1.68
C ASN A 116 -11.28 -0.03 -2.05
N PHE A 117 -10.04 -0.48 -2.00
CA PHE A 117 -9.65 -1.83 -2.40
C PHE A 117 -10.38 -2.94 -1.64
N VAL A 118 -10.76 -2.72 -0.36
CA VAL A 118 -11.48 -3.75 0.43
C VAL A 118 -12.91 -3.97 -0.01
N SER A 119 -13.48 -3.03 -0.78
CA SER A 119 -14.84 -3.14 -1.28
C SER A 119 -15.02 -4.39 -2.15
N LYS A 120 -16.11 -5.13 -1.94
CA LYS A 120 -16.48 -6.27 -2.79
C LYS A 120 -16.81 -5.88 -4.23
N LYS A 121 -17.05 -4.58 -4.47
CA LYS A 121 -17.31 -4.05 -5.81
C LYS A 121 -16.06 -4.00 -6.68
N PHE A 122 -14.86 -4.09 -6.06
CA PHE A 122 -13.62 -4.16 -6.81
C PHE A 122 -13.28 -5.62 -7.10
N LEU A 123 -13.33 -5.98 -8.37
CA LEU A 123 -12.85 -7.24 -8.93
C LEU A 123 -12.16 -6.88 -10.25
N PRO A 124 -10.85 -7.05 -10.37
CA PRO A 124 -10.16 -6.83 -11.65
C PRO A 124 -10.59 -7.92 -12.66
N GLU A 125 -10.71 -7.52 -13.92
CA GLU A 125 -11.07 -8.45 -15.01
C GLU A 125 -9.93 -9.44 -15.32
N GLU A 126 -8.69 -9.06 -14.99
CA GLU A 126 -7.48 -9.82 -15.26
C GLU A 126 -6.51 -9.71 -14.09
N TYR A 127 -5.60 -10.68 -13.98
CA TYR A 127 -4.50 -10.62 -13.02
C TYR A 127 -3.43 -9.61 -13.45
N PHE A 128 -2.78 -9.05 -12.44
CA PHE A 128 -1.56 -8.24 -12.61
C PHE A 128 -0.34 -9.06 -12.20
N GLU A 129 0.80 -8.89 -12.89
CA GLU A 129 2.03 -9.56 -12.49
C GLU A 129 2.51 -9.09 -11.11
N ILE A 130 2.34 -7.80 -10.81
CA ILE A 130 2.76 -7.21 -9.55
C ILE A 130 1.58 -6.46 -8.93
N VAL A 131 1.27 -6.78 -7.68
CA VAL A 131 0.30 -6.05 -6.86
C VAL A 131 1.04 -5.38 -5.71
N VAL A 132 0.96 -4.06 -5.62
CA VAL A 132 1.71 -3.26 -4.64
C VAL A 132 0.76 -2.54 -3.70
N ALA A 133 1.12 -2.45 -2.41
CA ALA A 133 0.44 -1.61 -1.42
C ALA A 133 1.50 -0.95 -0.51
N ASN A 134 2.05 0.19 -0.94
CA ASN A 134 3.03 0.94 -0.16
C ASN A 134 2.36 1.98 0.74
N GLY A 135 2.59 1.92 2.06
CA GLY A 135 2.05 2.89 3.02
C GLY A 135 0.55 2.78 3.31
N VAL A 136 -0.13 1.78 2.75
CA VAL A 136 -1.59 1.60 2.89
C VAL A 136 -1.95 0.90 4.19
N LEU A 137 -1.28 -0.22 4.45
CA LEU A 137 -1.57 -1.11 5.58
C LEU A 137 -0.99 -0.64 6.91
N ILE A 138 -0.37 0.53 6.94
CA ILE A 138 0.15 1.16 8.17
C ILE A 138 -0.92 1.94 8.94
N SER A 139 -2.07 2.20 8.36
CA SER A 139 -3.17 2.93 8.97
C SER A 139 -4.10 1.98 9.73
N ARG A 140 -4.38 2.31 11.00
CA ARG A 140 -5.27 1.51 11.84
C ARG A 140 -6.70 1.56 11.34
N VAL A 141 -7.32 0.37 11.28
CA VAL A 141 -8.75 0.17 11.04
C VAL A 141 -9.34 -0.74 12.12
N ARG A 142 -10.67 -0.82 12.20
CA ARG A 142 -11.37 -1.78 13.07
C ARG A 142 -10.97 -3.21 12.71
N ASN A 143 -10.88 -4.09 13.73
CA ASN A 143 -10.50 -5.49 13.54
C ASN A 143 -9.25 -5.66 12.66
N TYR A 144 -8.19 -4.87 12.98
CA TYR A 144 -7.02 -4.66 12.13
C TYR A 144 -6.32 -5.97 11.70
N ARG A 145 -6.29 -7.00 12.58
CA ARG A 145 -5.72 -8.31 12.21
C ARG A 145 -6.51 -8.97 11.07
N ASP A 146 -7.83 -9.00 11.17
CA ASP A 146 -8.70 -9.63 10.17
C ASP A 146 -8.69 -8.80 8.87
N TYR A 147 -8.53 -7.47 8.99
CA TYR A 147 -8.32 -6.58 7.86
C TYR A 147 -7.06 -6.94 7.07
N ILE A 148 -5.92 -7.13 7.74
CA ILE A 148 -4.67 -7.51 7.08
C ILE A 148 -4.83 -8.87 6.39
N GLU A 149 -5.41 -9.87 7.08
CA GLU A 149 -5.65 -11.20 6.52
C GLU A 149 -6.52 -11.11 5.26
N TYR A 150 -7.65 -10.41 5.32
CA TYR A 150 -8.55 -10.19 4.18
C TYR A 150 -7.87 -9.43 3.03
N PHE A 151 -7.13 -8.37 3.36
CA PHE A 151 -6.45 -7.53 2.37
C PHE A 151 -5.42 -8.35 1.58
N VAL A 152 -4.61 -9.14 2.26
CA VAL A 152 -3.60 -10.00 1.63
C VAL A 152 -4.28 -11.09 0.79
N GLU A 153 -5.31 -11.78 1.30
CA GLU A 153 -6.08 -12.75 0.52
C GLU A 153 -6.66 -12.11 -0.76
N LYS A 154 -7.16 -10.88 -0.65
CA LYS A 154 -7.69 -10.15 -1.81
C LYS A 154 -6.59 -9.74 -2.80
N MET A 155 -5.40 -9.34 -2.33
CA MET A 155 -4.26 -9.11 -3.23
C MET A 155 -3.88 -10.36 -4.01
N LEU A 156 -3.94 -11.55 -3.37
CA LEU A 156 -3.70 -12.83 -4.06
C LEU A 156 -4.68 -13.09 -5.20
N THR A 157 -5.96 -12.69 -5.04
CA THR A 157 -6.94 -12.83 -6.13
C THR A 157 -6.70 -11.88 -7.30
N CYS A 158 -5.78 -10.94 -7.17
CA CYS A 158 -5.44 -9.94 -8.19
C CYS A 158 -4.07 -10.15 -8.82
N SER A 159 -3.22 -11.01 -8.22
CA SER A 159 -1.83 -11.18 -8.63
C SER A 159 -1.58 -12.51 -9.32
N SER A 160 -0.69 -12.51 -10.32
CA SER A 160 -0.20 -13.72 -10.97
C SER A 160 1.26 -14.05 -10.63
N ARG A 161 1.99 -13.14 -9.93
CA ARG A 161 3.41 -13.37 -9.70
C ARG A 161 3.92 -12.81 -8.36
N HIS A 162 3.81 -11.50 -8.13
CA HIS A 162 4.37 -10.85 -6.95
C HIS A 162 3.35 -9.97 -6.22
N ILE A 163 3.35 -10.06 -4.89
CA ILE A 163 2.62 -9.14 -4.03
C ILE A 163 3.64 -8.46 -3.12
N LEU A 164 3.60 -7.13 -3.08
CA LEU A 164 4.55 -6.29 -2.35
C LEU A 164 3.79 -5.33 -1.45
N PHE A 165 4.09 -5.34 -0.15
CA PHE A 165 3.51 -4.39 0.78
C PHE A 165 4.41 -4.15 1.99
N ASN A 166 4.14 -3.09 2.73
CA ASN A 166 4.85 -2.79 3.97
C ASN A 166 3.91 -2.63 5.15
N LEU A 167 4.46 -2.91 6.33
CA LEU A 167 3.85 -2.70 7.64
C LEU A 167 4.88 -2.06 8.57
N ILE A 168 4.43 -1.49 9.69
CA ILE A 168 5.32 -1.04 10.76
C ILE A 168 5.40 -2.14 11.81
N ALA A 169 6.61 -2.67 12.08
CA ALA A 169 6.86 -3.68 13.11
C ALA A 169 6.86 -3.05 14.49
N GLU A 170 7.65 -1.98 14.65
CA GLU A 170 7.87 -1.32 15.93
C GLU A 170 7.96 0.20 15.73
N VAL A 171 7.57 0.93 16.76
CA VAL A 171 7.67 2.39 16.84
C VAL A 171 8.29 2.73 18.19
N ASP A 172 9.28 3.61 18.20
CA ASP A 172 9.87 4.13 19.42
C ASP A 172 8.79 4.87 20.25
N SER A 173 8.74 4.61 21.54
CA SER A 173 7.79 5.25 22.47
C SER A 173 7.92 6.77 22.52
N TYR A 174 9.03 7.32 22.07
CA TYR A 174 9.31 8.75 22.01
C TYR A 174 9.11 9.36 20.62
N SER A 175 8.63 8.57 19.66
CA SER A 175 8.44 9.08 18.30
C SER A 175 7.36 10.16 18.22
N GLU A 176 7.75 11.34 17.74
CA GLU A 176 6.82 12.41 17.41
C GLU A 176 6.12 12.18 16.05
N ASN A 177 6.69 11.31 15.23
CA ASN A 177 6.28 11.10 13.84
C ASN A 177 5.35 9.90 13.68
N TYR A 178 5.60 8.84 14.44
CA TYR A 178 4.73 7.68 14.49
C TYR A 178 3.99 7.67 15.82
N ILE A 179 2.74 8.06 15.76
CA ILE A 179 1.91 8.02 16.95
C ILE A 179 1.08 6.76 16.85
N ASN A 180 1.45 5.73 17.62
CA ASN A 180 0.69 4.49 17.71
C ASN A 180 -0.59 4.73 18.50
N TYR A 181 -1.57 5.38 17.88
CA TYR A 181 -2.87 5.62 18.47
C TYR A 181 -3.82 4.45 18.20
N ARG A 182 -4.69 4.23 19.16
CA ARG A 182 -5.84 3.30 19.00
C ARG A 182 -6.93 3.88 18.07
N GLU A 183 -6.75 5.10 17.59
CA GLU A 183 -7.68 5.80 16.72
C GLU A 183 -7.58 5.31 15.28
N ILE A 184 -8.74 5.22 14.61
CA ILE A 184 -8.82 4.86 13.20
C ILE A 184 -8.05 5.85 12.34
N GLY A 185 -7.32 5.32 11.36
CA GLY A 185 -6.53 6.10 10.41
C GLY A 185 -5.20 6.63 10.96
N ARG A 186 -4.82 6.33 12.22
CA ARG A 186 -3.47 6.63 12.73
C ARG A 186 -2.51 5.50 12.39
N SER A 187 -1.21 5.82 12.33
CA SER A 187 -0.17 4.80 12.15
C SER A 187 -0.22 3.78 13.28
N THR A 188 -0.11 2.51 12.93
CA THR A 188 -0.17 1.40 13.89
C THR A 188 0.86 0.35 13.54
N THR A 189 1.27 -0.43 14.55
CA THR A 189 2.21 -1.54 14.38
C THR A 189 1.46 -2.85 14.15
N PHE A 190 2.15 -3.80 13.51
CA PHE A 190 1.67 -5.17 13.32
C PHE A 190 2.74 -6.17 13.68
N SER A 191 2.39 -7.17 14.48
CA SER A 191 3.35 -8.19 14.92
C SER A 191 3.79 -9.09 13.76
N LYS A 192 5.10 -9.27 13.59
CA LYS A 192 5.68 -10.20 12.62
C LYS A 192 5.18 -11.63 12.80
N GLN A 193 5.11 -12.10 14.07
CA GLN A 193 4.63 -13.46 14.38
C GLN A 193 3.18 -13.65 13.94
N VAL A 194 2.33 -12.64 14.13
CA VAL A 194 0.94 -12.67 13.67
C VAL A 194 0.89 -12.68 12.14
N LEU A 195 1.69 -11.85 11.46
CA LEU A 195 1.79 -11.83 10.01
C LEU A 195 2.22 -13.20 9.46
N GLU A 196 3.31 -13.77 10.00
CA GLU A 196 3.74 -15.11 9.61
C GLU A 196 2.66 -16.19 9.82
N SER A 197 1.86 -16.06 10.89
CA SER A 197 0.74 -16.98 11.12
C SER A 197 -0.37 -16.86 10.07
N ILE A 198 -0.54 -15.67 9.48
CA ILE A 198 -1.46 -15.43 8.39
C ILE A 198 -0.88 -16.02 7.09
N LEU A 199 0.36 -15.67 6.75
CA LEU A 199 1.01 -16.09 5.52
C LEU A 199 1.17 -17.62 5.42
N LYS A 200 1.44 -18.30 6.53
CA LYS A 200 1.54 -19.78 6.59
C LYS A 200 0.25 -20.53 6.30
N LYS A 201 -0.89 -19.86 6.30
CA LYS A 201 -2.19 -20.46 5.93
C LYS A 201 -2.47 -20.40 4.42
N LEU A 202 -1.69 -19.59 3.71
CA LEU A 202 -1.87 -19.41 2.27
C LEU A 202 -1.15 -20.52 1.51
N ASP A 203 -1.87 -21.15 0.59
CA ASP A 203 -1.34 -22.26 -0.20
C ASP A 203 -0.59 -21.75 -1.44
N ASN A 204 0.39 -22.53 -1.90
CA ASN A 204 1.12 -22.32 -3.15
C ASN A 204 1.85 -20.97 -3.26
N ILE A 205 2.35 -20.45 -2.14
CA ILE A 205 3.14 -19.23 -2.10
C ILE A 205 4.49 -19.46 -1.43
N SER A 206 5.46 -18.61 -1.77
CA SER A 206 6.62 -18.36 -0.92
C SER A 206 6.64 -16.90 -0.50
N TYR A 207 7.26 -16.57 0.65
CA TYR A 207 7.31 -15.20 1.11
C TYR A 207 8.64 -14.85 1.76
N ASN A 208 8.97 -13.57 1.71
CA ASN A 208 10.07 -12.96 2.43
C ASN A 208 9.57 -11.78 3.27
N ILE A 209 10.07 -11.62 4.49
CA ILE A 209 9.81 -10.47 5.37
C ILE A 209 11.16 -9.90 5.75
N ALA A 210 11.49 -8.72 5.23
CA ALA A 210 12.67 -7.95 5.60
C ALA A 210 12.29 -6.85 6.58
N GLU A 211 13.01 -6.74 7.69
CA GLU A 211 12.84 -5.65 8.65
C GLU A 211 13.96 -4.62 8.44
N GLN A 212 13.59 -3.35 8.41
CA GLN A 212 14.55 -2.27 8.27
C GLN A 212 14.11 -0.99 8.99
N GLN A 213 15.05 -0.37 9.65
CA GLN A 213 14.88 0.95 10.24
C GLN A 213 15.24 2.03 9.19
N ILE A 214 14.25 2.54 8.47
CA ILE A 214 14.44 3.65 7.51
C ILE A 214 14.46 4.99 8.26
N PHE A 215 13.57 5.15 9.22
CA PHE A 215 13.57 6.25 10.14
C PHE A 215 14.09 5.81 11.51
N PRO A 216 14.79 6.69 12.26
CA PRO A 216 15.41 6.29 13.52
C PRO A 216 14.41 5.86 14.61
N ASP A 217 13.14 6.19 14.44
CA ASP A 217 12.06 6.03 15.41
C ASP A 217 11.05 4.94 15.03
N ALA A 218 11.30 4.18 13.95
CA ALA A 218 10.43 3.07 13.54
C ALA A 218 11.18 1.98 12.80
N THR A 219 10.77 0.75 12.99
CA THR A 219 11.18 -0.41 12.18
C THR A 219 10.03 -0.81 11.27
N ASP A 220 10.28 -0.77 9.98
CA ASP A 220 9.34 -1.19 8.94
C ASP A 220 9.59 -2.65 8.56
N MET A 221 8.52 -3.36 8.21
CA MET A 221 8.55 -4.67 7.55
C MET A 221 8.21 -4.47 6.08
N PHE A 222 9.04 -5.04 5.21
CA PHE A 222 8.81 -5.13 3.77
C PHE A 222 8.51 -6.57 3.42
N ILE A 223 7.35 -6.80 2.85
CA ILE A 223 6.83 -8.14 2.57
C ILE A 223 6.77 -8.35 1.07
N ARG A 224 7.35 -9.44 0.61
CA ARG A 224 7.17 -9.98 -0.73
C ARG A 224 6.54 -11.36 -0.64
N ILE A 225 5.49 -11.58 -1.42
CA ILE A 225 4.89 -12.89 -1.64
C ILE A 225 5.08 -13.23 -3.12
N ASP A 226 5.58 -14.42 -3.39
CA ASP A 226 5.77 -14.98 -4.73
C ASP A 226 4.77 -16.13 -4.94
N ILE A 227 4.02 -16.11 -6.07
CA ILE A 227 2.96 -17.05 -6.45
C ILE A 227 3.48 -18.04 -7.47
#